data_c0b52e186ddc0aab132915a8b24496a1
#
_entry.id   c0b52e186ddc0aab132915a8b24496a1
#
_cell.length_a   1.000
_cell.length_b   1.000
_cell.length_c   1.000
_cell.angle_alpha   90.00
_cell.angle_beta   90.00
_cell.angle_gamma   90.00
#
_symmetry.space_group_name_H-M   'P 1'
#
loop_
_entity.id
_entity.type
_entity.pdbx_description
1 polymer ?
#
loop_
_entity_poly.entity_id
_entity_poly.type
_entity_poly.pdbx_seq_one_letter_code
_entity_poly.pdbx_strand_id
1 'polypeptide(L)'
;RLSAVEYKERVLEYSRQIKQSSEERIAMQHAIKAAKTGFFPSVDFSGSYQYRINKYDLDFGPGMSVEMDHNTYSLGATVSQPIYAGGQIYNNYKAAQVQGKITEQAEELTTDNIVYSADLNYWTAAARKGMYDVMCQYVDIVGELANVLTIRFNDGQISKTDLLQVESRLKEAELNKSSAYKEYQIALQNLNSLMGVSPLDPIEVEDSITTYLALPLQVGEDVALRNRPDYAISELNIEYQKRQINLSKAKYNPSLAIGFQGTWGTPMLNVKGSDQLWTPAVFASLKIPLFRWGARFKEVNSQKAILRSKEYALDNTRDKIAQEVANAWTSLTEYTKQITVAEEACKIAEENLDLNT
;
A
#
# COMPACT_ATOMS: atom_id res chain seq x y z
N ARG A 1 -29.84 -7.63 9.58
CA ARG A 1 -29.59 -8.10 8.21
C ARG A 1 -28.76 -7.07 7.47
N LEU A 2 -27.94 -7.51 6.57
CA LEU A 2 -26.96 -6.65 5.90
C LEU A 2 -26.88 -7.09 4.41
N SER A 3 -27.13 -6.14 3.50
CA SER A 3 -26.96 -6.37 2.05
C SER A 3 -25.51 -6.19 1.62
N ALA A 4 -25.13 -6.72 0.45
CA ALA A 4 -23.78 -6.60 -0.10
C ALA A 4 -23.36 -5.12 -0.27
N VAL A 5 -24.29 -4.27 -0.69
CA VAL A 5 -24.02 -2.83 -0.91
C VAL A 5 -23.77 -2.13 0.42
N GLU A 6 -24.65 -2.31 1.41
CA GLU A 6 -24.52 -1.70 2.74
C GLU A 6 -23.25 -2.18 3.46
N TYR A 7 -22.93 -3.47 3.32
CA TYR A 7 -21.70 -4.03 3.86
C TYR A 7 -20.46 -3.36 3.28
N LYS A 8 -20.40 -3.22 1.95
CA LYS A 8 -19.29 -2.56 1.25
C LYS A 8 -19.09 -1.11 1.70
N GLU A 9 -20.18 -0.35 1.82
CA GLU A 9 -20.15 1.04 2.30
C GLU A 9 -19.55 1.12 3.71
N ARG A 10 -19.99 0.26 4.64
CA ARG A 10 -19.45 0.22 6.01
C ARG A 10 -17.97 -0.15 6.05
N VAL A 11 -17.54 -1.12 5.23
CA VAL A 11 -16.13 -1.51 5.13
C VAL A 11 -15.28 -0.35 4.63
N LEU A 12 -15.72 0.35 3.58
CA LEU A 12 -15.01 1.50 3.03
C LEU A 12 -14.89 2.66 4.05
N GLU A 13 -15.95 2.94 4.79
CA GLU A 13 -15.96 3.99 5.82
C GLU A 13 -15.01 3.65 6.99
N TYR A 14 -15.01 2.39 7.42
CA TYR A 14 -14.18 1.97 8.54
C TYR A 14 -12.72 1.77 8.16
N SER A 15 -12.41 1.25 6.98
CA SER A 15 -11.11 0.70 6.61
C SER A 15 -9.92 1.54 7.07
N ARG A 16 -9.13 0.98 7.98
CA ARG A 16 -7.89 1.60 8.47
C ARG A 16 -6.81 1.65 7.40
N GLN A 17 -6.82 0.71 6.45
CA GLN A 17 -5.85 0.69 5.35
C GLN A 17 -6.11 1.84 4.37
N ILE A 18 -7.39 2.13 4.05
CA ILE A 18 -7.75 3.30 3.22
C ILE A 18 -7.38 4.60 3.95
N LYS A 19 -7.67 4.71 5.25
CA LYS A 19 -7.28 5.88 6.05
C LYS A 19 -5.76 6.06 6.10
N GLN A 20 -5.01 4.96 6.26
CA GLN A 20 -3.55 4.99 6.23
C GLN A 20 -3.04 5.48 4.87
N SER A 21 -3.50 4.92 3.74
CA SER A 21 -3.06 5.34 2.41
C SER A 21 -3.43 6.79 2.09
N SER A 22 -4.58 7.28 2.60
CA SER A 22 -4.97 8.68 2.48
C SER A 22 -4.01 9.61 3.25
N GLU A 23 -3.59 9.25 4.47
CA GLU A 23 -2.58 10.01 5.23
C GLU A 23 -1.21 9.98 4.54
N GLU A 24 -0.83 8.86 3.93
CA GLU A 24 0.40 8.76 3.13
C GLU A 24 0.36 9.71 1.91
N ARG A 25 -0.81 9.84 1.25
CA ARG A 25 -1.01 10.82 0.16
C ARG A 25 -0.91 12.25 0.68
N ILE A 26 -1.51 12.58 1.83
CA ILE A 26 -1.39 13.90 2.46
C ILE A 26 0.07 14.20 2.81
N ALA A 27 0.78 13.25 3.42
CA ALA A 27 2.19 13.38 3.73
C ALA A 27 3.03 13.67 2.46
N MET A 28 2.74 12.97 1.37
CA MET A 28 3.43 13.18 0.09
C MET A 28 3.12 14.55 -0.52
N GLN A 29 1.89 15.08 -0.38
CA GLN A 29 1.57 16.44 -0.79
C GLN A 29 2.41 17.48 -0.04
N HIS A 30 2.64 17.28 1.27
CA HIS A 30 3.53 18.12 2.05
C HIS A 30 4.99 17.98 1.61
N ALA A 31 5.45 16.75 1.27
CA ALA A 31 6.78 16.50 0.75
C ALA A 31 7.03 17.20 -0.61
N ILE A 32 6.02 17.26 -1.49
CA ILE A 32 6.09 18.03 -2.76
C ILE A 32 6.23 19.52 -2.47
N LYS A 33 5.45 20.06 -1.51
CA LYS A 33 5.55 21.46 -1.09
C LYS A 33 6.95 21.74 -0.49
N ALA A 34 7.46 20.83 0.35
CA ALA A 34 8.81 20.91 0.91
C ALA A 34 9.89 20.87 -0.18
N ALA A 35 9.78 19.98 -1.18
CA ALA A 35 10.72 19.96 -2.30
C ALA A 35 10.71 21.27 -3.11
N LYS A 36 9.57 21.97 -3.18
CA LYS A 36 9.44 23.28 -3.83
C LYS A 36 10.18 24.38 -3.06
N THR A 37 10.34 24.27 -1.72
CA THR A 37 11.05 25.29 -0.94
C THR A 37 12.51 25.44 -1.32
N GLY A 38 13.12 24.41 -1.93
CA GLY A 38 14.49 24.51 -2.44
C GLY A 38 14.71 25.58 -3.53
N PHE A 39 13.64 26.13 -4.12
CA PHE A 39 13.74 27.26 -5.05
C PHE A 39 13.81 28.62 -4.35
N PHE A 40 13.54 28.70 -3.04
CA PHE A 40 13.52 29.93 -2.28
C PHE A 40 14.79 30.10 -1.45
N PRO A 41 15.09 31.33 -0.98
CA PRO A 41 16.23 31.55 -0.09
C PRO A 41 16.05 30.81 1.23
N SER A 42 17.18 30.30 1.77
CA SER A 42 17.26 29.86 3.16
C SER A 42 17.78 30.98 4.05
N VAL A 43 17.33 30.99 5.29
CA VAL A 43 17.85 31.88 6.34
C VAL A 43 18.29 30.98 7.48
N ASP A 44 19.60 30.99 7.74
CA ASP A 44 20.21 30.16 8.77
C ASP A 44 20.85 31.07 9.83
N PHE A 45 20.65 30.73 11.09
CA PHE A 45 21.35 31.38 12.22
C PHE A 45 22.32 30.37 12.83
N SER A 46 23.56 30.82 13.05
CA SER A 46 24.61 30.00 13.64
C SER A 46 25.31 30.73 14.78
N GLY A 47 25.65 29.99 15.81
CA GLY A 47 26.45 30.50 16.91
C GLY A 47 27.59 29.54 17.23
N SER A 48 28.78 30.07 17.48
CA SER A 48 29.92 29.26 17.90
C SER A 48 30.66 29.94 19.05
N TYR A 49 31.13 29.12 19.98
CA TYR A 49 32.05 29.51 21.04
C TYR A 49 33.20 28.52 21.07
N GLN A 50 34.41 29.04 21.13
CA GLN A 50 35.62 28.25 21.22
C GLN A 50 36.54 28.84 22.29
N TYR A 51 36.97 27.99 23.21
CA TYR A 51 38.03 28.33 24.18
C TYR A 51 39.32 27.63 23.77
N ARG A 52 40.39 28.41 23.58
CA ARG A 52 41.72 27.89 23.29
C ARG A 52 42.44 27.59 24.60
N ILE A 53 42.85 26.35 24.79
CA ILE A 53 43.57 25.92 26.00
C ILE A 53 44.98 26.48 26.06
N ASN A 54 45.67 26.52 24.91
CA ASN A 54 47.04 27.01 24.84
C ASN A 54 47.05 28.50 24.50
N LYS A 55 47.93 29.28 25.16
CA LYS A 55 48.21 30.64 24.76
C LYS A 55 48.84 30.68 23.37
N TYR A 56 48.42 31.64 22.60
CA TYR A 56 48.97 31.92 21.28
C TYR A 56 49.23 33.42 21.15
N ASP A 57 50.50 33.77 21.10
CA ASP A 57 50.91 35.14 20.90
C ASP A 57 51.48 35.33 19.50
N LEU A 58 51.02 36.35 18.80
CA LEU A 58 51.58 36.72 17.50
C LEU A 58 52.84 37.55 17.72
N ASP A 59 53.96 36.99 17.28
CA ASP A 59 55.25 37.66 17.34
C ASP A 59 55.57 38.36 16.00
N PHE A 60 55.69 39.68 16.02
CA PHE A 60 56.01 40.50 14.85
C PHE A 60 57.48 40.94 14.84
N GLY A 61 58.34 40.43 15.74
CA GLY A 61 59.74 40.71 15.83
C GLY A 61 60.19 41.23 17.21
N PRO A 62 61.48 41.58 17.41
CA PRO A 62 62.01 41.85 18.73
C PRO A 62 61.23 42.96 19.49
N GLY A 63 60.54 42.55 20.55
CA GLY A 63 59.78 43.43 21.43
C GLY A 63 58.33 43.75 20.96
N MET A 64 57.82 43.11 19.92
CA MET A 64 56.50 43.34 19.38
C MET A 64 55.67 42.02 19.32
N SER A 65 55.26 41.57 20.48
CA SER A 65 54.28 40.44 20.58
C SER A 65 52.93 40.97 20.98
N VAL A 66 51.88 40.39 20.37
CA VAL A 66 50.49 40.71 20.65
C VAL A 66 49.78 39.45 21.25
N GLU A 67 49.33 39.63 22.50
CA GLU A 67 48.59 38.55 23.22
C GLU A 67 47.24 38.36 22.60
N MET A 68 46.92 37.12 22.20
CA MET A 68 45.63 36.72 21.66
C MET A 68 44.69 36.27 22.76
N ASP A 69 43.37 36.56 22.63
CA ASP A 69 42.37 36.11 23.60
C ASP A 69 42.12 34.60 23.45
N HIS A 70 41.87 33.93 24.57
CA HIS A 70 41.51 32.53 24.63
C HIS A 70 40.08 32.25 24.12
N ASN A 71 39.20 33.24 24.26
CA ASN A 71 37.78 33.13 23.94
C ASN A 71 37.52 33.63 22.53
N THR A 72 36.87 32.82 21.73
CA THR A 72 36.38 33.21 20.41
C THR A 72 34.89 32.87 20.33
N TYR A 73 34.08 33.86 20.04
CA TYR A 73 32.65 33.65 19.81
C TYR A 73 32.18 34.36 18.55
N SER A 74 31.20 33.76 17.91
CA SER A 74 30.61 34.29 16.69
C SER A 74 29.13 33.94 16.67
N LEU A 75 28.30 34.94 16.42
CA LEU A 75 26.87 34.79 16.13
C LEU A 75 26.63 35.34 14.74
N GLY A 76 25.95 34.59 13.90
CA GLY A 76 25.73 34.99 12.50
C GLY A 76 24.41 34.58 11.95
N ALA A 77 23.85 35.39 11.07
CA ALA A 77 22.72 35.05 10.23
C ALA A 77 23.19 35.09 8.77
N THR A 78 22.83 34.02 8.04
CA THR A 78 23.16 33.88 6.62
C THR A 78 21.86 33.68 5.83
N VAL A 79 21.65 34.51 4.82
CA VAL A 79 20.60 34.32 3.80
C VAL A 79 21.28 33.80 2.55
N SER A 80 20.86 32.64 2.05
CA SER A 80 21.46 32.03 0.85
C SER A 80 20.39 31.68 -0.17
N GLN A 81 20.54 32.15 -1.40
CA GLN A 81 19.66 31.86 -2.54
C GLN A 81 20.46 31.09 -3.59
N PRO A 82 20.08 29.83 -3.87
CA PRO A 82 20.61 29.12 -5.02
C PRO A 82 20.04 29.71 -6.31
N ILE A 83 20.92 30.20 -7.17
CA ILE A 83 20.57 30.71 -8.53
C ILE A 83 20.56 29.55 -9.50
N TYR A 84 21.53 28.66 -9.37
CA TYR A 84 21.62 27.44 -10.16
C TYR A 84 22.24 26.31 -9.33
N ALA A 85 21.55 25.20 -9.22
CA ALA A 85 22.00 24.03 -8.45
C ALA A 85 22.25 22.81 -9.37
N GLY A 86 22.81 23.03 -10.57
CA GLY A 86 23.10 21.95 -11.50
C GLY A 86 21.87 21.20 -12.03
N GLY A 87 20.66 21.71 -11.78
CA GLY A 87 19.39 21.03 -12.05
C GLY A 87 18.90 20.13 -10.89
N GLN A 88 19.60 20.10 -9.76
CA GLN A 88 19.25 19.25 -8.60
C GLN A 88 17.88 19.62 -8.01
N ILE A 89 17.64 20.91 -7.73
CA ILE A 89 16.39 21.40 -7.14
C ILE A 89 15.20 21.07 -8.07
N TYR A 90 15.34 21.37 -9.37
CA TYR A 90 14.30 21.09 -10.36
C TYR A 90 13.96 19.60 -10.45
N ASN A 91 14.98 18.74 -10.60
CA ASN A 91 14.75 17.31 -10.72
C ASN A 91 14.25 16.68 -9.41
N ASN A 92 14.67 17.19 -8.25
CA ASN A 92 14.15 16.76 -6.95
C ASN A 92 12.66 17.10 -6.80
N TYR A 93 12.26 18.33 -7.17
CA TYR A 93 10.85 18.73 -7.20
C TYR A 93 10.04 17.88 -8.17
N LYS A 94 10.56 17.62 -9.38
CA LYS A 94 9.90 16.75 -10.36
C LYS A 94 9.80 15.29 -9.90
N ALA A 95 10.83 14.77 -9.25
CA ALA A 95 10.80 13.43 -8.68
C ALA A 95 9.73 13.34 -7.57
N ALA A 96 9.63 14.35 -6.70
CA ALA A 96 8.59 14.42 -5.67
C ALA A 96 7.18 14.47 -6.29
N GLN A 97 6.97 15.20 -7.40
CA GLN A 97 5.68 15.21 -8.12
C GLN A 97 5.32 13.83 -8.68
N VAL A 98 6.29 13.11 -9.26
CA VAL A 98 6.04 11.74 -9.77
C VAL A 98 5.74 10.80 -8.62
N GLN A 99 6.49 10.90 -7.51
CA GLN A 99 6.22 10.12 -6.30
C GLN A 99 4.82 10.39 -5.75
N GLY A 100 4.33 11.63 -5.84
CA GLY A 100 2.95 11.98 -5.46
C GLY A 100 1.93 11.24 -6.28
N LYS A 101 2.12 11.14 -7.60
CA LYS A 101 1.25 10.35 -8.48
C LYS A 101 1.29 8.85 -8.17
N ILE A 102 2.48 8.32 -7.84
CA ILE A 102 2.63 6.91 -7.40
C ILE A 102 1.80 6.67 -6.13
N THR A 103 1.88 7.58 -5.15
CA THR A 103 1.12 7.45 -3.90
C THR A 103 -0.39 7.56 -4.13
N GLU A 104 -0.84 8.41 -5.06
CA GLU A 104 -2.24 8.52 -5.46
C GLU A 104 -2.75 7.22 -6.08
N GLN A 105 -2.00 6.62 -7.00
CA GLN A 105 -2.34 5.32 -7.59
C GLN A 105 -2.26 4.18 -6.58
N ALA A 106 -1.38 4.26 -5.57
CA ALA A 106 -1.30 3.28 -4.50
C ALA A 106 -2.52 3.35 -3.54
N GLU A 107 -3.07 4.55 -3.30
CA GLU A 107 -4.33 4.73 -2.55
C GLU A 107 -5.50 4.11 -3.32
N GLU A 108 -5.58 4.32 -4.64
CA GLU A 108 -6.60 3.72 -5.50
C GLU A 108 -6.49 2.18 -5.48
N LEU A 109 -5.29 1.63 -5.67
CA LEU A 109 -5.04 0.19 -5.58
C LEU A 109 -5.45 -0.39 -4.22
N THR A 110 -5.17 0.33 -3.14
CA THR A 110 -5.58 -0.10 -1.79
C THR A 110 -7.10 -0.14 -1.68
N THR A 111 -7.79 0.87 -2.21
CA THR A 111 -9.26 0.93 -2.22
C THR A 111 -9.85 -0.23 -3.02
N ASP A 112 -9.34 -0.49 -4.22
CA ASP A 112 -9.79 -1.60 -5.07
C ASP A 112 -9.59 -2.96 -4.39
N ASN A 113 -8.46 -3.17 -3.73
CA ASN A 113 -8.19 -4.40 -2.98
C ASN A 113 -9.15 -4.59 -1.80
N ILE A 114 -9.51 -3.51 -1.11
CA ILE A 114 -10.49 -3.55 0.00
C ILE A 114 -11.90 -3.84 -0.54
N VAL A 115 -12.30 -3.22 -1.66
CA VAL A 115 -13.57 -3.50 -2.32
C VAL A 115 -13.65 -4.96 -2.73
N TYR A 116 -12.61 -5.47 -3.40
CA TYR A 116 -12.55 -6.88 -3.81
C TYR A 116 -12.61 -7.83 -2.60
N SER A 117 -11.86 -7.52 -1.55
CA SER A 117 -11.88 -8.32 -0.32
C SER A 117 -13.25 -8.30 0.37
N ALA A 118 -13.93 -7.15 0.38
CA ALA A 118 -15.27 -7.02 0.93
C ALA A 118 -16.26 -7.89 0.13
N ASP A 119 -16.28 -7.77 -1.19
CA ASP A 119 -17.15 -8.57 -2.04
C ASP A 119 -16.89 -10.08 -1.85
N LEU A 120 -15.63 -10.50 -1.86
CA LEU A 120 -15.26 -11.90 -1.67
C LEU A 120 -15.73 -12.46 -0.32
N ASN A 121 -15.52 -11.73 0.77
CA ASN A 121 -15.93 -12.17 2.10
C ASN A 121 -17.45 -12.21 2.25
N TYR A 122 -18.16 -11.22 1.69
CA TYR A 122 -19.62 -11.19 1.74
C TYR A 122 -20.24 -12.39 1.02
N TRP A 123 -19.85 -12.63 -0.22
CA TRP A 123 -20.40 -13.74 -1.00
C TRP A 123 -19.93 -15.10 -0.48
N THR A 124 -18.77 -15.17 0.16
CA THR A 124 -18.35 -16.37 0.90
C THR A 124 -19.30 -16.63 2.07
N ALA A 125 -19.66 -15.61 2.85
CA ALA A 125 -20.60 -15.77 3.97
C ALA A 125 -22.01 -16.18 3.48
N ALA A 126 -22.47 -15.60 2.38
CA ALA A 126 -23.75 -15.99 1.75
C ALA A 126 -23.73 -17.46 1.29
N ALA A 127 -22.64 -17.92 0.68
CA ALA A 127 -22.45 -19.29 0.26
C ALA A 127 -22.42 -20.26 1.47
N ARG A 128 -21.73 -19.90 2.56
CA ARG A 128 -21.67 -20.71 3.78
C ARG A 128 -23.02 -20.77 4.48
N LYS A 129 -23.82 -19.71 4.46
CA LYS A 129 -25.21 -19.71 4.93
C LYS A 129 -26.04 -20.72 4.15
N GLY A 130 -26.02 -20.63 2.81
CA GLY A 130 -26.76 -21.57 1.96
C GLY A 130 -26.37 -23.03 2.21
N MET A 131 -25.07 -23.32 2.38
CA MET A 131 -24.59 -24.66 2.71
C MET A 131 -25.12 -25.16 4.08
N TYR A 132 -25.10 -24.27 5.08
CA TYR A 132 -25.66 -24.59 6.40
C TYR A 132 -27.17 -24.90 6.32
N ASP A 133 -27.92 -24.10 5.57
CA ASP A 133 -29.37 -24.31 5.37
C ASP A 133 -29.65 -25.64 4.70
N VAL A 134 -28.88 -26.04 3.67
CA VAL A 134 -28.96 -27.35 3.03
C VAL A 134 -28.66 -28.49 4.02
N MET A 135 -27.62 -28.33 4.86
CA MET A 135 -27.29 -29.35 5.86
C MET A 135 -28.35 -29.46 6.95
N CYS A 136 -29.05 -28.39 7.29
CA CYS A 136 -30.23 -28.46 8.19
C CYS A 136 -31.32 -29.31 7.58
N GLN A 137 -31.72 -29.05 6.34
CA GLN A 137 -32.72 -29.82 5.63
C GLN A 137 -32.34 -31.31 5.48
N TYR A 138 -31.06 -31.56 5.19
CA TYR A 138 -30.56 -32.94 5.08
C TYR A 138 -30.66 -33.72 6.40
N VAL A 139 -30.30 -33.08 7.53
CA VAL A 139 -30.47 -33.70 8.87
C VAL A 139 -31.95 -34.01 9.16
N ASP A 140 -32.86 -33.09 8.81
CA ASP A 140 -34.30 -33.29 9.03
C ASP A 140 -34.84 -34.49 8.21
N ILE A 141 -34.47 -34.58 6.92
CA ILE A 141 -34.87 -35.70 6.04
C ILE A 141 -34.32 -37.04 6.55
N VAL A 142 -33.03 -37.12 6.89
CA VAL A 142 -32.43 -38.38 7.40
C VAL A 142 -33.00 -38.74 8.78
N GLY A 143 -33.34 -37.73 9.59
CA GLY A 143 -33.97 -37.91 10.90
C GLY A 143 -35.39 -38.53 10.76
N GLU A 144 -36.19 -38.03 9.84
CA GLU A 144 -37.50 -38.62 9.52
C GLU A 144 -37.37 -40.06 9.03
N LEU A 145 -36.43 -40.35 8.13
CA LEU A 145 -36.13 -41.69 7.68
C LEU A 145 -35.73 -42.63 8.85
N ALA A 146 -34.87 -42.16 9.76
CA ALA A 146 -34.45 -42.92 10.94
C ALA A 146 -35.64 -43.25 11.85
N ASN A 147 -36.57 -42.31 12.04
CA ASN A 147 -37.80 -42.52 12.80
C ASN A 147 -38.69 -43.61 12.16
N VAL A 148 -38.92 -43.53 10.83
CA VAL A 148 -39.71 -44.53 10.11
C VAL A 148 -39.09 -45.92 10.23
N LEU A 149 -37.77 -46.04 10.07
CA LEU A 149 -37.09 -47.33 10.18
C LEU A 149 -37.04 -47.84 11.60
N THR A 150 -37.01 -46.97 12.62
CA THR A 150 -37.14 -47.37 14.02
C THR A 150 -38.49 -48.04 14.28
N ILE A 151 -39.60 -47.49 13.75
CA ILE A 151 -40.93 -48.08 13.86
C ILE A 151 -40.96 -49.45 13.18
N ARG A 152 -40.47 -49.53 11.93
CA ARG A 152 -40.43 -50.81 11.19
C ARG A 152 -39.59 -51.91 11.86
N PHE A 153 -38.50 -51.52 12.52
CA PHE A 153 -37.67 -52.43 13.31
C PHE A 153 -38.46 -52.99 14.51
N ASN A 154 -39.16 -52.12 15.25
CA ASN A 154 -39.96 -52.51 16.39
C ASN A 154 -41.10 -53.46 15.99
N ASP A 155 -41.64 -53.28 14.75
CA ASP A 155 -42.64 -54.18 14.16
C ASP A 155 -42.03 -55.45 13.55
N GLY A 156 -40.73 -55.66 13.63
CA GLY A 156 -40.03 -56.85 13.12
C GLY A 156 -39.87 -56.89 11.60
N GLN A 157 -40.06 -55.76 10.88
CA GLN A 157 -40.09 -55.68 9.41
C GLN A 157 -38.68 -55.48 8.80
N ILE A 158 -37.73 -55.04 9.56
CA ILE A 158 -36.35 -54.80 9.08
C ILE A 158 -35.31 -55.35 10.08
N SER A 159 -34.07 -55.52 9.58
CA SER A 159 -32.96 -55.98 10.44
C SER A 159 -32.38 -54.87 11.32
N LYS A 160 -31.74 -55.24 12.45
CA LYS A 160 -31.03 -54.30 13.27
C LYS A 160 -29.87 -53.62 12.52
N THR A 161 -29.28 -54.31 11.54
CA THR A 161 -28.21 -53.79 10.71
C THR A 161 -28.69 -52.61 9.87
N ASP A 162 -29.88 -52.69 9.29
CA ASP A 162 -30.48 -51.62 8.47
C ASP A 162 -30.78 -50.40 9.34
N LEU A 163 -31.31 -50.57 10.54
CA LEU A 163 -31.52 -49.49 11.49
C LEU A 163 -30.20 -48.80 11.86
N LEU A 164 -29.17 -49.59 12.23
CA LEU A 164 -27.85 -49.02 12.61
C LEU A 164 -27.19 -48.28 11.46
N GLN A 165 -27.39 -48.67 10.19
CA GLN A 165 -26.88 -47.94 9.02
C GLN A 165 -27.48 -46.54 8.93
N VAL A 166 -28.79 -46.40 9.13
CA VAL A 166 -29.45 -45.09 9.04
C VAL A 166 -29.11 -44.22 10.24
N GLU A 167 -29.06 -44.81 11.46
CA GLU A 167 -28.58 -44.09 12.63
C GLU A 167 -27.16 -43.56 12.44
N SER A 168 -26.26 -44.35 11.83
CA SER A 168 -24.90 -43.90 11.49
C SER A 168 -24.91 -42.73 10.48
N ARG A 169 -25.78 -42.82 9.43
CA ARG A 169 -25.94 -41.71 8.47
C ARG A 169 -26.48 -40.45 9.13
N LEU A 170 -27.42 -40.59 10.08
CA LEU A 170 -27.91 -39.43 10.84
C LEU A 170 -26.80 -38.75 11.62
N LYS A 171 -25.94 -39.54 12.30
CA LYS A 171 -24.79 -38.97 13.02
C LYS A 171 -23.79 -38.31 12.10
N GLU A 172 -23.53 -38.82 10.94
CA GLU A 172 -22.70 -38.19 9.91
C GLU A 172 -23.32 -36.88 9.40
N ALA A 173 -24.64 -36.86 9.15
CA ALA A 173 -25.34 -35.64 8.76
C ALA A 173 -25.28 -34.56 9.85
N GLU A 174 -25.47 -34.93 11.14
CA GLU A 174 -25.31 -34.00 12.26
C GLU A 174 -23.89 -33.42 12.36
N LEU A 175 -22.85 -34.24 12.14
CA LEU A 175 -21.45 -33.78 12.11
C LEU A 175 -21.22 -32.77 10.94
N ASN A 176 -21.75 -33.08 9.76
CA ASN A 176 -21.62 -32.20 8.59
C ASN A 176 -22.37 -30.87 8.81
N LYS A 177 -23.58 -30.90 9.40
CA LYS A 177 -24.30 -29.70 9.84
C LYS A 177 -23.49 -28.86 10.82
N SER A 178 -22.90 -29.48 11.84
CA SER A 178 -22.04 -28.77 12.82
C SER A 178 -20.81 -28.13 12.14
N SER A 179 -20.20 -28.83 11.19
CA SER A 179 -19.08 -28.28 10.41
C SER A 179 -19.50 -27.09 9.55
N ALA A 180 -20.63 -27.17 8.85
CA ALA A 180 -21.18 -26.09 8.04
C ALA A 180 -21.53 -24.87 8.91
N TYR A 181 -22.13 -25.11 10.08
CA TYR A 181 -22.41 -24.02 11.04
C TYR A 181 -21.16 -23.30 11.51
N LYS A 182 -20.11 -24.05 11.87
CA LYS A 182 -18.81 -23.48 12.27
C LYS A 182 -18.24 -22.59 11.17
N GLU A 183 -18.26 -23.06 9.91
CA GLU A 183 -17.73 -22.29 8.79
C GLU A 183 -18.55 -21.03 8.50
N TYR A 184 -19.87 -21.10 8.62
CA TYR A 184 -20.74 -19.92 8.53
C TYR A 184 -20.44 -18.91 9.63
N GLN A 185 -20.29 -19.34 10.89
CA GLN A 185 -19.95 -18.45 12.00
C GLN A 185 -18.58 -17.78 11.78
N ILE A 186 -17.56 -18.49 11.33
CA ILE A 186 -16.26 -17.93 11.00
C ILE A 186 -16.39 -16.87 9.88
N ALA A 187 -17.18 -17.14 8.86
CA ALA A 187 -17.42 -16.17 7.78
C ALA A 187 -18.08 -14.89 8.31
N LEU A 188 -19.07 -14.98 9.20
CA LEU A 188 -19.68 -13.82 9.84
C LEU A 188 -18.68 -13.02 10.69
N GLN A 189 -17.82 -13.71 11.44
CA GLN A 189 -16.75 -13.07 12.21
C GLN A 189 -15.76 -12.29 11.32
N ASN A 190 -15.44 -12.83 10.15
CA ASN A 190 -14.61 -12.15 9.15
C ASN A 190 -15.30 -10.88 8.62
N LEU A 191 -16.61 -10.93 8.35
CA LEU A 191 -17.37 -9.73 7.96
C LEU A 191 -17.32 -8.65 9.04
N ASN A 192 -17.58 -9.03 10.29
CA ASN A 192 -17.52 -8.11 11.42
C ASN A 192 -16.14 -7.47 11.56
N SER A 193 -15.08 -8.25 11.42
CA SER A 193 -13.70 -7.77 11.51
C SER A 193 -13.40 -6.70 10.45
N LEU A 194 -13.86 -6.88 9.21
CA LEU A 194 -13.66 -5.90 8.13
C LEU A 194 -14.46 -4.62 8.34
N MET A 195 -15.64 -4.68 8.97
CA MET A 195 -16.42 -3.50 9.37
C MET A 195 -15.91 -2.83 10.65
N GLY A 196 -14.95 -3.47 11.35
CA GLY A 196 -14.41 -2.95 12.61
C GLY A 196 -15.32 -3.03 13.81
N VAL A 197 -16.34 -3.88 13.74
CA VAL A 197 -17.22 -4.21 14.87
C VAL A 197 -16.71 -5.46 15.59
N SER A 198 -17.26 -5.77 16.76
CA SER A 198 -16.87 -6.98 17.50
C SER A 198 -17.09 -8.23 16.64
N PRO A 199 -16.12 -9.15 16.55
CA PRO A 199 -16.29 -10.38 15.76
C PRO A 199 -17.50 -11.22 16.19
N LEU A 200 -17.96 -11.09 17.43
CA LEU A 200 -19.07 -11.85 17.99
C LEU A 200 -20.42 -11.12 17.90
N ASP A 201 -20.45 -9.91 17.35
CA ASP A 201 -21.71 -9.19 17.15
C ASP A 201 -22.63 -9.96 16.20
N PRO A 202 -23.92 -10.08 16.53
CA PRO A 202 -24.86 -10.86 15.71
C PRO A 202 -25.13 -10.10 14.41
N ILE A 203 -24.78 -10.70 13.29
CA ILE A 203 -25.13 -10.21 11.94
C ILE A 203 -25.74 -11.35 11.13
N GLU A 204 -26.52 -10.98 10.13
CA GLU A 204 -27.11 -11.93 9.19
C GLU A 204 -26.96 -11.36 7.77
N VAL A 205 -26.51 -12.21 6.84
CA VAL A 205 -26.43 -11.89 5.42
C VAL A 205 -27.82 -11.93 4.81
N GLU A 206 -28.19 -10.87 4.09
CA GLU A 206 -29.51 -10.74 3.48
C GLU A 206 -29.59 -11.43 2.11
N ASP A 207 -28.56 -11.23 1.28
CA ASP A 207 -28.54 -11.73 -0.10
C ASP A 207 -28.32 -13.24 -0.16
N SER A 208 -28.94 -13.89 -1.15
CA SER A 208 -28.74 -15.29 -1.47
C SER A 208 -27.86 -15.47 -2.70
N ILE A 209 -27.04 -16.53 -2.71
CA ILE A 209 -26.24 -16.93 -3.87
C ILE A 209 -27.07 -17.41 -5.07
N THR A 210 -28.37 -17.62 -4.89
CA THR A 210 -29.27 -18.03 -5.96
C THR A 210 -29.67 -16.91 -6.92
N THR A 211 -29.25 -15.67 -6.64
CA THR A 211 -29.48 -14.53 -7.52
C THR A 211 -28.57 -14.64 -8.75
N TYR A 212 -29.16 -14.90 -9.90
CA TYR A 212 -28.43 -15.05 -11.16
C TYR A 212 -27.96 -13.69 -11.68
N LEU A 213 -26.65 -13.55 -11.89
CA LEU A 213 -26.09 -12.39 -12.57
C LEU A 213 -25.77 -12.78 -14.01
N ALA A 214 -26.21 -11.97 -14.98
CA ALA A 214 -25.85 -12.15 -16.38
C ALA A 214 -24.32 -12.02 -16.53
N LEU A 215 -23.74 -12.89 -17.39
CA LEU A 215 -22.32 -12.79 -17.71
C LEU A 215 -22.01 -11.40 -18.30
N PRO A 216 -21.00 -10.70 -17.76
CA PRO A 216 -20.54 -9.45 -18.35
C PRO A 216 -19.94 -9.69 -19.73
N LEU A 217 -19.88 -8.64 -20.55
CA LEU A 217 -19.12 -8.69 -21.79
C LEU A 217 -17.64 -8.91 -21.50
N GLN A 218 -17.00 -9.75 -22.33
CA GLN A 218 -15.56 -9.99 -22.20
C GLN A 218 -14.78 -8.68 -22.39
N VAL A 219 -14.00 -8.34 -21.40
CA VAL A 219 -13.12 -7.18 -21.41
C VAL A 219 -11.73 -7.60 -21.89
N GLY A 220 -11.21 -6.89 -22.90
CA GLY A 220 -9.86 -7.13 -23.40
C GLY A 220 -8.76 -6.68 -22.45
N GLU A 221 -7.54 -7.22 -22.62
CA GLU A 221 -6.33 -6.84 -21.89
C GLU A 221 -6.10 -5.31 -21.91
N ASP A 222 -6.32 -4.66 -23.06
CA ASP A 222 -6.11 -3.21 -23.23
C ASP A 222 -6.96 -2.36 -22.27
N VAL A 223 -8.17 -2.79 -21.95
CA VAL A 223 -9.04 -2.07 -21.01
C VAL A 223 -8.54 -2.26 -19.58
N ALA A 224 -8.09 -3.48 -19.25
CA ALA A 224 -7.51 -3.76 -17.95
C ALA A 224 -6.24 -2.93 -17.72
N LEU A 225 -5.32 -2.87 -18.69
CA LEU A 225 -4.08 -2.10 -18.57
C LEU A 225 -4.33 -0.60 -18.39
N ARG A 226 -5.38 -0.03 -19.01
CA ARG A 226 -5.71 1.40 -18.85
C ARG A 226 -6.30 1.77 -17.51
N ASN A 227 -6.96 0.83 -16.84
CA ASN A 227 -7.72 1.11 -15.62
C ASN A 227 -7.05 0.55 -14.36
N ARG A 228 -5.99 -0.24 -14.46
CA ARG A 228 -5.35 -0.85 -13.31
C ARG A 228 -4.28 0.06 -12.68
N PRO A 229 -4.43 0.44 -11.40
CA PRO A 229 -3.46 1.30 -10.71
C PRO A 229 -2.06 0.67 -10.59
N ASP A 230 -1.93 -0.64 -10.47
CA ASP A 230 -0.63 -1.33 -10.38
C ASP A 230 0.20 -1.22 -11.67
N TYR A 231 -0.46 -1.21 -12.83
CA TYR A 231 0.20 -0.92 -14.11
C TYR A 231 0.66 0.54 -14.18
N ALA A 232 -0.23 1.48 -13.82
CA ALA A 232 0.09 2.91 -13.76
C ALA A 232 1.26 3.20 -12.80
N ILE A 233 1.31 2.55 -11.63
CA ILE A 233 2.44 2.63 -10.69
C ILE A 233 3.74 2.16 -11.35
N SER A 234 3.70 1.09 -12.12
CA SER A 234 4.88 0.54 -12.81
C SER A 234 5.41 1.51 -13.87
N GLU A 235 4.54 2.16 -14.65
CA GLU A 235 4.91 3.22 -15.60
C GLU A 235 5.51 4.45 -14.90
N LEU A 236 4.87 4.92 -13.82
CA LEU A 236 5.33 6.04 -13.02
C LEU A 236 6.70 5.77 -12.36
N ASN A 237 6.98 4.53 -11.96
CA ASN A 237 8.29 4.13 -11.45
C ASN A 237 9.41 4.30 -12.49
N ILE A 238 9.13 4.07 -13.78
CA ILE A 238 10.07 4.36 -14.87
C ILE A 238 10.30 5.88 -14.98
N GLU A 239 9.24 6.68 -14.93
CA GLU A 239 9.38 8.15 -14.95
C GLU A 239 10.18 8.65 -13.75
N TYR A 240 9.90 8.16 -12.56
CA TYR A 240 10.65 8.48 -11.34
C TYR A 240 12.13 8.14 -11.50
N GLN A 241 12.46 6.94 -12.02
CA GLN A 241 13.84 6.52 -12.24
C GLN A 241 14.57 7.39 -13.26
N LYS A 242 13.88 7.91 -14.30
CA LYS A 242 14.45 8.90 -15.22
C LYS A 242 14.84 10.20 -14.49
N ARG A 243 14.05 10.64 -13.49
CA ARG A 243 14.42 11.79 -12.62
C ARG A 243 15.62 11.48 -11.74
N GLN A 244 15.75 10.27 -11.21
CA GLN A 244 16.92 9.84 -10.43
C GLN A 244 18.21 9.83 -11.26
N ILE A 245 18.13 9.43 -12.54
CA ILE A 245 19.27 9.57 -13.47
C ILE A 245 19.68 11.03 -13.62
N ASN A 246 18.71 11.94 -13.78
CA ASN A 246 19.00 13.37 -13.90
C ASN A 246 19.56 13.97 -12.61
N LEU A 247 19.08 13.53 -11.44
CA LEU A 247 19.64 13.89 -10.13
C LEU A 247 21.10 13.44 -9.99
N SER A 248 21.41 12.20 -10.42
CA SER A 248 22.79 11.71 -10.41
C SER A 248 23.70 12.52 -11.33
N LYS A 249 23.21 12.99 -12.49
CA LYS A 249 23.96 13.91 -13.36
C LYS A 249 24.13 15.28 -12.72
N ALA A 250 23.10 15.78 -12.04
CA ALA A 250 23.08 17.12 -11.42
C ALA A 250 24.17 17.31 -10.35
N LYS A 251 24.53 16.26 -9.61
CA LYS A 251 25.63 16.27 -8.61
C LYS A 251 26.99 16.70 -9.19
N TYR A 252 27.16 16.58 -10.48
CA TYR A 252 28.42 16.85 -11.19
C TYR A 252 28.34 18.10 -12.07
N ASN A 253 27.23 18.82 -12.03
CA ASN A 253 27.07 20.08 -12.72
C ASN A 253 27.52 21.23 -11.83
N PRO A 254 27.87 22.39 -12.40
CA PRO A 254 28.16 23.61 -11.63
C PRO A 254 26.98 24.01 -10.76
N SER A 255 27.24 24.64 -9.63
CA SER A 255 26.22 25.31 -8.80
C SER A 255 26.65 26.72 -8.48
N LEU A 256 25.69 27.65 -8.49
CA LEU A 256 25.86 29.07 -8.20
C LEU A 256 24.85 29.48 -7.13
N ALA A 257 25.31 30.05 -6.06
CA ALA A 257 24.48 30.66 -5.03
C ALA A 257 24.96 32.08 -4.74
N ILE A 258 24.04 32.95 -4.39
CA ILE A 258 24.32 34.29 -3.86
C ILE A 258 23.73 34.39 -2.46
N GLY A 259 24.28 35.28 -1.65
CA GLY A 259 23.73 35.45 -0.32
C GLY A 259 24.29 36.68 0.40
N PHE A 260 23.71 36.89 1.58
CA PHE A 260 24.10 37.88 2.53
C PHE A 260 24.42 37.18 3.86
N GLN A 261 25.51 37.59 4.49
CA GLN A 261 25.92 37.11 5.81
C GLN A 261 26.21 38.29 6.71
N GLY A 262 25.62 38.27 7.90
CA GLY A 262 25.96 39.20 8.96
C GLY A 262 26.49 38.42 10.15
N THR A 263 27.73 38.73 10.56
CA THR A 263 28.39 38.06 11.70
C THR A 263 28.74 39.08 12.76
N TRP A 264 28.37 38.82 14.01
CA TRP A 264 28.80 39.54 15.20
C TRP A 264 29.65 38.61 16.06
N GLY A 265 30.80 39.09 16.49
CA GLY A 265 31.69 38.28 17.32
C GLY A 265 33.13 38.81 17.37
N THR A 266 34.02 37.92 17.80
CA THR A 266 35.45 38.26 17.88
C THR A 266 36.02 38.53 16.50
N PRO A 267 36.86 39.59 16.36
CA PRO A 267 37.51 39.91 15.10
C PRO A 267 38.44 38.79 14.64
N MET A 268 38.83 38.80 13.36
CA MET A 268 39.73 37.80 12.77
C MET A 268 41.08 37.71 13.52
N LEU A 269 41.62 38.86 13.93
CA LEU A 269 42.72 38.93 14.87
C LEU A 269 42.13 39.17 16.26
N ASN A 270 41.93 38.08 17.00
CA ASN A 270 41.35 38.11 18.34
C ASN A 270 42.37 38.54 19.39
N VAL A 271 42.80 39.81 19.31
CA VAL A 271 43.72 40.42 20.25
C VAL A 271 43.02 40.62 21.58
N LYS A 272 43.70 40.33 22.69
CA LYS A 272 43.17 40.53 24.04
C LYS A 272 42.69 41.95 24.25
N GLY A 273 41.43 42.12 24.61
CA GLY A 273 40.81 43.42 24.82
C GLY A 273 40.24 44.08 23.56
N SER A 274 40.19 43.37 22.40
CA SER A 274 39.52 43.90 21.22
C SER A 274 38.00 43.80 21.36
N ASP A 275 37.29 44.81 20.84
CA ASP A 275 35.83 44.84 20.79
C ASP A 275 35.29 43.87 19.76
N GLN A 276 34.04 43.39 19.98
CA GLN A 276 33.32 42.59 19.00
C GLN A 276 32.95 43.44 17.80
N LEU A 277 33.04 42.83 16.62
CA LEU A 277 32.70 43.48 15.36
C LEU A 277 31.45 42.89 14.72
N TRP A 278 30.63 43.78 14.18
CA TRP A 278 29.61 43.41 13.23
C TRP A 278 30.18 43.46 11.81
N THR A 279 30.17 42.31 11.12
CA THR A 279 30.74 42.15 9.79
C THR A 279 29.68 41.70 8.80
N PRO A 280 28.99 42.65 8.12
CA PRO A 280 28.08 42.29 7.03
C PRO A 280 28.88 42.03 5.75
N ALA A 281 28.45 40.99 4.99
CA ALA A 281 29.07 40.65 3.71
C ALA A 281 28.03 40.13 2.72
N VAL A 282 28.18 40.47 1.46
CA VAL A 282 27.47 39.82 0.34
C VAL A 282 28.44 38.86 -0.31
N PHE A 283 27.95 37.68 -0.67
CA PHE A 283 28.78 36.66 -1.31
C PHE A 283 28.11 36.06 -2.55
N ALA A 284 28.94 35.64 -3.50
CA ALA A 284 28.56 34.73 -4.58
C ALA A 284 29.48 33.52 -4.51
N SER A 285 28.87 32.32 -4.51
CA SER A 285 29.60 31.05 -4.43
C SER A 285 29.37 30.26 -5.70
N LEU A 286 30.41 30.00 -6.47
CA LEU A 286 30.42 29.15 -7.65
C LEU A 286 31.20 27.87 -7.32
N LYS A 287 30.54 26.71 -7.41
CA LYS A 287 31.18 25.41 -7.20
C LYS A 287 31.10 24.58 -8.49
N ILE A 288 32.26 24.19 -9.03
CA ILE A 288 32.41 23.41 -10.24
C ILE A 288 33.17 22.13 -9.91
N PRO A 289 32.52 20.95 -9.86
CA PRO A 289 33.26 19.70 -9.68
C PRO A 289 34.03 19.33 -10.96
N LEU A 290 35.36 19.47 -10.94
CA LEU A 290 36.21 19.24 -12.12
C LEU A 290 36.52 17.76 -12.34
N PHE A 291 36.92 17.05 -11.28
CA PHE A 291 37.35 15.66 -11.42
C PHE A 291 36.99 14.82 -10.19
N ARG A 292 36.40 13.63 -10.43
CA ARG A 292 35.98 12.65 -9.40
C ARG A 292 36.22 11.20 -9.85
N TRP A 293 37.37 10.92 -10.45
CA TRP A 293 37.80 9.55 -10.82
C TRP A 293 36.71 8.76 -11.56
N GLY A 294 35.96 9.36 -12.46
CA GLY A 294 34.92 8.72 -13.26
C GLY A 294 33.65 8.35 -12.49
N ALA A 295 33.46 8.83 -11.26
CA ALA A 295 32.29 8.55 -10.43
C ALA A 295 30.96 8.91 -11.14
N ARG A 296 30.93 10.04 -11.88
CA ARG A 296 29.76 10.44 -12.70
C ARG A 296 29.29 9.33 -13.62
N PHE A 297 30.20 8.73 -14.37
CA PHE A 297 29.86 7.67 -15.34
C PHE A 297 29.36 6.41 -14.65
N LYS A 298 30.02 6.03 -13.54
CA LYS A 298 29.66 4.84 -12.78
C LYS A 298 28.29 4.99 -12.11
N GLU A 299 28.01 6.13 -11.44
CA GLU A 299 26.71 6.42 -10.82
C GLU A 299 25.59 6.49 -11.88
N VAL A 300 25.80 7.23 -12.97
CA VAL A 300 24.80 7.34 -14.04
C VAL A 300 24.51 5.98 -14.70
N ASN A 301 25.56 5.14 -14.92
CA ASN A 301 25.38 3.82 -15.49
C ASN A 301 24.65 2.87 -14.53
N SER A 302 24.91 2.97 -13.23
CA SER A 302 24.16 2.27 -12.19
C SER A 302 22.67 2.64 -12.24
N GLN A 303 22.35 3.94 -12.26
CA GLN A 303 20.96 4.40 -12.36
C GLN A 303 20.29 3.98 -13.68
N LYS A 304 21.02 3.91 -14.78
CA LYS A 304 20.49 3.38 -16.05
C LYS A 304 20.23 1.87 -15.99
N ALA A 305 21.06 1.11 -15.27
CA ALA A 305 20.80 -0.31 -15.04
C ALA A 305 19.53 -0.52 -14.22
N ILE A 306 19.31 0.30 -13.18
CA ILE A 306 18.05 0.31 -12.42
C ILE A 306 16.86 0.68 -13.32
N LEU A 307 17.02 1.63 -14.26
CA LEU A 307 15.96 1.95 -15.22
C LEU A 307 15.55 0.72 -16.04
N ARG A 308 16.51 0.01 -16.64
CA ARG A 308 16.21 -1.23 -17.37
C ARG A 308 15.53 -2.28 -16.50
N SER A 309 15.93 -2.40 -15.24
CA SER A 309 15.24 -3.28 -14.27
C SER A 309 13.79 -2.89 -14.06
N LYS A 310 13.48 -1.58 -14.03
CA LYS A 310 12.09 -1.10 -13.94
C LYS A 310 11.30 -1.34 -15.22
N GLU A 311 11.95 -1.26 -16.39
CA GLU A 311 11.33 -1.59 -17.68
C GLU A 311 10.94 -3.07 -17.73
N TYR A 312 11.83 -3.99 -17.34
CA TYR A 312 11.48 -5.41 -17.20
C TYR A 312 10.38 -5.67 -16.14
N ALA A 313 10.35 -4.88 -15.07
CA ALA A 313 9.29 -4.99 -14.08
C ALA A 313 7.92 -4.57 -14.64
N LEU A 314 7.88 -3.56 -15.51
CA LEU A 314 6.67 -3.17 -16.24
C LEU A 314 6.18 -4.29 -17.16
N ASP A 315 7.09 -4.90 -17.94
CA ASP A 315 6.76 -6.03 -18.82
C ASP A 315 6.18 -7.20 -17.99
N ASN A 316 6.83 -7.56 -16.88
CA ASN A 316 6.32 -8.60 -15.98
C ASN A 316 4.93 -8.25 -15.41
N THR A 317 4.67 -6.99 -15.06
CA THR A 317 3.36 -6.55 -14.58
C THR A 317 2.31 -6.70 -15.69
N ARG A 318 2.64 -6.35 -16.92
CA ARG A 318 1.78 -6.53 -18.07
C ARG A 318 1.41 -8.00 -18.29
N ASP A 319 2.42 -8.89 -18.33
CA ASP A 319 2.21 -10.32 -18.52
C ASP A 319 1.34 -10.92 -17.41
N LYS A 320 1.56 -10.49 -16.17
CA LYS A 320 0.76 -10.88 -15.01
C LYS A 320 -0.70 -10.44 -15.15
N ILE A 321 -0.95 -9.21 -15.57
CA ILE A 321 -2.30 -8.68 -15.79
C ILE A 321 -3.00 -9.47 -16.90
N ALA A 322 -2.32 -9.74 -18.03
CA ALA A 322 -2.85 -10.54 -19.12
C ALA A 322 -3.25 -11.94 -18.64
N GLN A 323 -2.41 -12.59 -17.83
CA GLN A 323 -2.67 -13.89 -17.24
C GLN A 323 -3.87 -13.84 -16.27
N GLU A 324 -3.93 -12.83 -15.39
CA GLU A 324 -5.03 -12.66 -14.44
C GLU A 324 -6.37 -12.47 -15.14
N VAL A 325 -6.42 -11.64 -16.19
CA VAL A 325 -7.63 -11.43 -17.01
C VAL A 325 -8.05 -12.73 -17.68
N ALA A 326 -7.13 -13.46 -18.30
CA ALA A 326 -7.42 -14.73 -18.94
C ALA A 326 -7.94 -15.78 -17.95
N ASN A 327 -7.29 -15.91 -16.79
CA ASN A 327 -7.69 -16.85 -15.74
C ASN A 327 -9.07 -16.51 -15.17
N ALA A 328 -9.33 -15.23 -14.89
CA ALA A 328 -10.62 -14.78 -14.36
C ALA A 328 -11.74 -15.06 -15.35
N TRP A 329 -11.50 -14.82 -16.64
CA TRP A 329 -12.50 -15.10 -17.69
C TRP A 329 -12.76 -16.60 -17.86
N THR A 330 -11.72 -17.42 -17.88
CA THR A 330 -11.84 -18.86 -17.94
C THR A 330 -12.63 -19.39 -16.75
N SER A 331 -12.29 -18.95 -15.53
CA SER A 331 -12.98 -19.35 -14.30
C SER A 331 -14.45 -18.96 -14.33
N LEU A 332 -14.77 -17.72 -14.74
CA LEU A 332 -16.14 -17.24 -14.83
C LEU A 332 -16.97 -18.07 -15.82
N THR A 333 -16.41 -18.37 -16.99
CA THR A 333 -17.08 -19.16 -18.03
C THR A 333 -17.32 -20.59 -17.55
N GLU A 334 -16.35 -21.22 -16.93
CA GLU A 334 -16.46 -22.59 -16.44
C GLU A 334 -17.40 -22.71 -15.24
N TYR A 335 -17.38 -21.77 -14.29
CA TYR A 335 -18.35 -21.75 -13.19
C TYR A 335 -19.78 -21.59 -13.69
N THR A 336 -20.03 -20.78 -14.72
CA THR A 336 -21.36 -20.64 -15.32
C THR A 336 -21.83 -21.95 -15.90
N LYS A 337 -20.98 -22.70 -16.63
CA LYS A 337 -21.30 -24.03 -17.12
C LYS A 337 -21.58 -25.03 -15.99
N GLN A 338 -20.78 -25.02 -14.92
CA GLN A 338 -20.96 -25.88 -13.76
C GLN A 338 -22.29 -25.60 -13.05
N ILE A 339 -22.72 -24.34 -12.96
CA ILE A 339 -24.03 -23.99 -12.40
C ILE A 339 -25.16 -24.64 -13.26
N THR A 340 -25.09 -24.47 -14.57
CA THR A 340 -26.10 -25.05 -15.47
C THR A 340 -26.19 -26.59 -15.32
N VAL A 341 -25.03 -27.27 -15.27
CA VAL A 341 -24.99 -28.74 -15.06
C VAL A 341 -25.56 -29.15 -13.69
N ALA A 342 -25.25 -28.35 -12.64
CA ALA A 342 -25.78 -28.61 -11.29
C ALA A 342 -27.30 -28.41 -11.22
N GLU A 343 -27.85 -27.39 -11.89
CA GLU A 343 -29.29 -27.17 -12.00
C GLU A 343 -30.00 -28.34 -12.71
N GLU A 344 -29.43 -28.82 -13.82
CA GLU A 344 -29.93 -29.98 -14.53
C GLU A 344 -29.90 -31.26 -13.66
N ALA A 345 -28.79 -31.45 -12.90
CA ALA A 345 -28.68 -32.60 -11.99
C ALA A 345 -29.69 -32.53 -10.84
N CYS A 346 -29.97 -31.38 -10.29
CA CYS A 346 -31.02 -31.18 -9.28
C CYS A 346 -32.39 -31.53 -9.85
N LYS A 347 -32.71 -31.06 -11.05
CA LYS A 347 -33.98 -31.35 -11.71
C LYS A 347 -34.17 -32.85 -11.97
N ILE A 348 -33.13 -33.55 -12.43
CA ILE A 348 -33.16 -35.00 -12.61
C ILE A 348 -33.37 -35.73 -11.27
N ALA A 349 -32.74 -35.26 -10.20
CA ALA A 349 -32.90 -35.84 -8.87
C ALA A 349 -34.33 -35.64 -8.32
N GLU A 350 -34.93 -34.46 -8.55
CA GLU A 350 -36.34 -34.18 -8.20
C GLU A 350 -37.30 -35.08 -8.97
N GLU A 351 -37.14 -35.18 -10.30
CA GLU A 351 -37.98 -36.09 -11.13
C GLU A 351 -37.86 -37.56 -10.69
N ASN A 352 -36.63 -37.99 -10.31
CA ASN A 352 -36.45 -39.37 -9.81
C ASN A 352 -37.12 -39.59 -8.45
N LEU A 353 -37.13 -38.59 -7.58
CA LEU A 353 -37.83 -38.66 -6.29
C LEU A 353 -39.34 -38.79 -6.51
N ASP A 354 -39.91 -37.96 -7.39
CA ASP A 354 -41.34 -37.97 -7.71
C ASP A 354 -41.81 -39.31 -8.32
N LEU A 355 -40.94 -39.98 -9.07
CA LEU A 355 -41.26 -41.30 -9.66
C LEU A 355 -41.20 -42.47 -8.64
N ASN A 356 -40.52 -42.27 -7.50
CA ASN A 356 -40.32 -43.29 -6.49
C ASN A 356 -41.17 -43.07 -5.22
N THR A 357 -41.96 -42.01 -5.18
CA THR A 357 -42.94 -41.69 -4.11
C THR A 357 -44.35 -42.03 -4.59
#